data_c47ade0862f49a169a90184ea7cb4247
#
_entry.id   c47ade0862f49a169a90184ea7cb4247
#
_cell.length_a   1.000
_cell.length_b   1.000
_cell.length_c   1.000
_cell.angle_alpha   90.00
_cell.angle_beta   90.00
_cell.angle_gamma   90.00
#
_symmetry.space_group_name_H-M   'P 1'
#
loop_
_entity.id
_entity.type
_entity.pdbx_description
1 polymer ?
#
loop_
_entity_poly.entity_id
_entity_poly.type
_entity_poly.pdbx_seq_one_letter_code
_entity_poly.pdbx_strand_id
1 'polypeptide(L)'
;MCIRDRLIFAAAYLLALFCIPLSELRIGAGVELALAVGAYLVIPKKFVVAVGAFLQPLRGGSGESGLRRYVAARVGGVAHAYQQLHDTASQAAATAENDADVAKVFDRAADRVCCRCKLQQECWTRRALDTLNIMNDVTRHIQARGRLLPEDFPPYFRDRCVHLHEYTEVVNGELRLRAYRQRMQETLQESRTVLWEQYADFAQVLTNVSRELDSSYGADPLAEQRLIRYLRTVGVEADAAVFRESTGRLRVTIDSRYLRPLLELPDYLDKLSATLGVRLCMPENAARDDSLLLLEAEPLAVSVGIASMRKKGETVSGDRGTYFKTDAGQLCVILSDGMGCGETAADGSISTVGMLEEFLRSGVSPALAMKLLNSAMLLRDGENWGYATVDLMCMNLFTGEADFYKYGAAPTYVKSGGALKKLRCTSFAPGLEQESGKAPDELHMHLKPGSVAVIASDGVVSDGRDDWLRRLLNDSDDRDMKTLAGSVVRAAIREYGRSDDMTTLAVKVEVRS
;
A
#
# COMPACT_ATOMS: atom_id res chain seq x y z
N MET A 1 24.52 34.02 -34.58
CA MET A 1 25.35 33.31 -35.57
C MET A 1 25.68 34.24 -36.74
N CYS A 2 26.94 34.51 -36.98
CA CYS A 2 27.39 35.35 -38.09
C CYS A 2 27.38 34.59 -39.41
N ILE A 3 27.34 35.28 -40.57
CA ILE A 3 27.43 34.65 -41.90
C ILE A 3 28.62 33.69 -41.98
N ARG A 4 29.70 34.04 -41.30
CA ARG A 4 30.93 33.25 -41.19
C ARG A 4 30.71 31.88 -40.49
N ASP A 5 29.85 31.81 -39.46
CA ASP A 5 29.52 30.55 -38.78
C ASP A 5 28.65 29.61 -39.62
N ARG A 6 27.79 30.19 -40.49
CA ARG A 6 26.95 29.42 -41.44
C ARG A 6 27.80 28.79 -42.54
N LEU A 7 28.81 29.53 -43.04
CA LEU A 7 29.77 29.03 -44.00
C LEU A 7 30.67 27.94 -43.44
N ILE A 8 31.09 28.07 -42.18
CA ILE A 8 31.88 27.03 -41.50
C ILE A 8 31.09 25.75 -41.30
N PHE A 9 29.79 25.84 -40.91
CA PHE A 9 28.93 24.68 -40.81
C PHE A 9 28.64 23.99 -42.13
N ALA A 10 28.40 24.76 -43.19
CA ALA A 10 28.19 24.21 -44.53
C ALA A 10 29.49 23.55 -45.07
N ALA A 11 30.64 24.13 -44.81
CA ALA A 11 31.95 23.57 -45.18
C ALA A 11 32.28 22.29 -44.38
N ALA A 12 31.97 22.24 -43.09
CA ALA A 12 32.16 21.06 -42.27
C ALA A 12 31.26 19.91 -42.71
N TYR A 13 30.02 20.20 -43.12
CA TYR A 13 29.07 19.19 -43.62
C TYR A 13 29.47 18.67 -44.99
N LEU A 14 29.99 19.53 -45.87
CA LEU A 14 30.55 19.13 -47.18
C LEU A 14 31.82 18.26 -46.99
N LEU A 15 32.65 18.57 -46.02
CA LEU A 15 33.82 17.76 -45.65
C LEU A 15 33.43 16.39 -45.10
N ALA A 16 32.35 16.30 -44.29
CA ALA A 16 31.84 15.05 -43.74
C ALA A 16 31.28 14.13 -44.86
N LEU A 17 30.67 14.72 -45.93
CA LEU A 17 30.23 13.98 -47.12
C LEU A 17 31.39 13.42 -47.95
N PHE A 18 32.55 14.07 -47.93
CA PHE A 18 33.74 13.60 -48.63
C PHE A 18 34.36 12.35 -47.97
N CYS A 19 34.02 12.09 -46.72
CA CYS A 19 34.45 10.91 -45.94
C CYS A 19 33.54 9.69 -46.13
N ILE A 20 32.41 9.81 -46.86
CA ILE A 20 31.51 8.69 -47.15
C ILE A 20 31.95 8.03 -48.46
N PRO A 21 32.12 6.70 -48.51
CA PRO A 21 32.56 6.00 -49.74
C PRO A 21 31.56 6.25 -50.90
N LEU A 22 32.09 6.59 -52.08
CA LEU A 22 31.34 6.95 -53.28
C LEU A 22 30.32 5.90 -53.74
N SER A 23 30.38 4.69 -53.26
CA SER A 23 29.46 3.59 -53.56
C SER A 23 28.07 3.73 -52.94
N GLU A 24 27.91 4.57 -51.92
CA GLU A 24 26.62 4.78 -51.19
C GLU A 24 25.93 6.12 -51.51
N LEU A 25 26.56 6.98 -52.31
CA LEU A 25 25.97 8.29 -52.68
C LEU A 25 24.85 8.11 -53.73
N ARG A 26 23.62 8.00 -53.28
CA ARG A 26 22.46 8.12 -54.17
C ARG A 26 22.34 9.57 -54.63
N ILE A 27 22.13 9.77 -55.95
CA ILE A 27 21.94 11.07 -56.60
C ILE A 27 20.89 11.92 -55.86
N GLY A 28 19.87 11.30 -55.25
CA GLY A 28 18.87 11.95 -54.41
C GLY A 28 19.42 12.66 -53.17
N ALA A 29 20.42 12.11 -52.50
CA ALA A 29 21.00 12.72 -51.30
C ALA A 29 21.75 14.03 -51.60
N GLY A 30 22.37 14.14 -52.79
CA GLY A 30 23.03 15.36 -53.23
C GLY A 30 22.05 16.50 -53.53
N VAL A 31 20.87 16.18 -54.09
CA VAL A 31 19.80 17.14 -54.38
C VAL A 31 19.12 17.61 -53.10
N GLU A 32 18.85 16.70 -52.16
CA GLU A 32 18.29 17.04 -50.85
C GLU A 32 19.22 17.95 -50.04
N LEU A 33 20.53 17.69 -50.10
CA LEU A 33 21.54 18.55 -49.47
C LEU A 33 21.59 19.94 -50.09
N ALA A 34 21.59 20.04 -51.44
CA ALA A 34 21.61 21.31 -52.12
C ALA A 34 20.36 22.15 -51.79
N LEU A 35 19.18 21.50 -51.72
CA LEU A 35 17.93 22.13 -51.31
C LEU A 35 17.97 22.57 -49.82
N ALA A 36 18.51 21.76 -48.93
CA ALA A 36 18.63 22.08 -47.49
C ALA A 36 19.60 23.25 -47.26
N VAL A 37 20.75 23.28 -47.93
CA VAL A 37 21.71 24.38 -47.86
C VAL A 37 21.16 25.65 -48.49
N GLY A 38 20.47 25.55 -49.67
CA GLY A 38 19.80 26.65 -50.30
C GLY A 38 18.71 27.27 -49.44
N ALA A 39 17.85 26.46 -48.87
CA ALA A 39 16.81 26.89 -47.90
C ALA A 39 17.43 27.57 -46.68
N TYR A 40 18.51 27.01 -46.14
CA TYR A 40 19.21 27.57 -44.95
C TYR A 40 19.86 28.94 -45.23
N LEU A 41 20.33 29.19 -46.44
CA LEU A 41 20.93 30.48 -46.85
C LEU A 41 19.86 31.56 -47.12
N VAL A 42 18.70 31.16 -47.60
CA VAL A 42 17.61 32.08 -48.00
C VAL A 42 16.69 32.45 -46.83
N ILE A 43 16.59 31.60 -45.78
CA ILE A 43 15.72 31.87 -44.64
C ILE A 43 16.18 33.09 -43.84
N PRO A 44 15.35 34.16 -43.72
CA PRO A 44 15.71 35.36 -42.96
C PRO A 44 16.03 35.06 -41.50
N LYS A 45 17.04 35.76 -40.93
CA LYS A 45 17.40 35.58 -39.49
C LYS A 45 16.19 35.70 -38.54
N LYS A 46 15.25 36.59 -38.87
CA LYS A 46 14.01 36.76 -38.06
C LYS A 46 13.14 35.52 -38.04
N PHE A 47 13.12 34.72 -39.11
CA PHE A 47 12.35 33.48 -39.18
C PHE A 47 13.03 32.37 -38.38
N VAL A 48 14.35 32.25 -38.46
CA VAL A 48 15.13 31.28 -37.68
C VAL A 48 15.03 31.59 -36.17
N VAL A 49 15.04 32.89 -35.82
CA VAL A 49 14.86 33.31 -34.41
C VAL A 49 13.41 33.07 -33.96
N ALA A 50 12.41 33.33 -34.81
CA ALA A 50 10.99 33.06 -34.50
C ALA A 50 10.70 31.55 -34.35
N VAL A 51 11.24 30.72 -35.25
CA VAL A 51 11.13 29.25 -35.18
C VAL A 51 11.97 28.74 -33.99
N GLY A 52 13.14 29.30 -33.76
CA GLY A 52 13.96 28.99 -32.56
C GLY A 52 13.25 29.36 -31.25
N ALA A 53 12.58 30.52 -31.22
CA ALA A 53 11.76 30.92 -30.06
C ALA A 53 10.49 30.06 -29.91
N PHE A 54 9.94 29.58 -31.02
CA PHE A 54 8.80 28.65 -31.03
C PHE A 54 9.21 27.23 -30.57
N LEU A 55 10.46 26.83 -30.88
CA LEU A 55 11.05 25.53 -30.48
C LEU A 55 11.80 25.57 -29.14
N GLN A 56 12.09 26.76 -28.59
CA GLN A 56 12.72 26.92 -27.28
C GLN A 56 11.88 26.39 -26.10
N PRO A 57 10.53 26.37 -26.11
CA PRO A 57 9.78 25.72 -25.03
C PRO A 57 10.05 24.22 -24.91
N LEU A 58 10.63 23.59 -25.92
CA LEU A 58 11.06 22.19 -25.86
C LEU A 58 12.44 21.98 -25.17
N ARG A 59 13.13 23.06 -24.80
CA ARG A 59 14.47 23.01 -24.18
C ARG A 59 14.54 23.51 -22.73
N GLY A 60 13.51 24.12 -22.21
CA GLY A 60 13.39 24.46 -20.80
C GLY A 60 13.01 23.23 -20.00
N GLY A 61 13.97 22.48 -19.47
CA GLY A 61 13.67 21.31 -18.65
C GLY A 61 14.58 20.10 -18.87
N SER A 62 15.57 20.16 -19.77
CA SER A 62 16.41 19.00 -20.07
C SER A 62 17.27 18.49 -18.91
N GLY A 63 17.60 19.31 -17.94
CA GLY A 63 18.36 18.90 -16.75
C GLY A 63 17.47 18.22 -15.70
N GLU A 64 16.32 18.81 -15.41
CA GLU A 64 15.41 18.31 -14.38
C GLU A 64 14.67 17.04 -14.84
N SER A 65 14.24 16.97 -16.09
CA SER A 65 13.65 15.77 -16.67
C SER A 65 14.67 14.62 -16.81
N GLY A 66 15.95 14.93 -17.02
CA GLY A 66 17.05 13.96 -17.02
C GLY A 66 17.32 13.40 -15.63
N LEU A 67 17.36 14.26 -14.60
CA LEU A 67 17.53 13.84 -13.21
C LEU A 67 16.35 13.01 -12.72
N ARG A 68 15.12 13.42 -13.02
CA ARG A 68 13.91 12.65 -12.65
C ARG A 68 13.92 11.26 -13.27
N ARG A 69 14.19 11.12 -14.58
CA ARG A 69 14.33 9.83 -15.24
C ARG A 69 15.44 8.97 -14.66
N TYR A 70 16.58 9.59 -14.32
CA TYR A 70 17.66 8.87 -13.65
C TYR A 70 17.25 8.35 -12.27
N VAL A 71 16.58 9.17 -11.45
CA VAL A 71 16.08 8.77 -10.13
C VAL A 71 15.00 7.68 -10.28
N ALA A 72 14.04 7.85 -11.21
CA ALA A 72 13.03 6.85 -11.51
C ALA A 72 13.65 5.50 -11.90
N ALA A 73 14.63 5.51 -12.81
CA ALA A 73 15.33 4.30 -13.23
C ALA A 73 16.08 3.62 -12.05
N ARG A 74 16.66 4.40 -11.13
CA ARG A 74 17.32 3.88 -9.94
C ARG A 74 16.33 3.27 -8.96
N VAL A 75 15.22 3.94 -8.69
CA VAL A 75 14.14 3.43 -7.83
C VAL A 75 13.51 2.17 -8.46
N GLY A 76 13.24 2.18 -9.78
CA GLY A 76 12.76 1.02 -10.51
C GLY A 76 13.75 -0.16 -10.46
N GLY A 77 15.06 0.10 -10.51
CA GLY A 77 16.08 -0.93 -10.34
C GLY A 77 16.06 -1.57 -8.96
N VAL A 78 15.86 -0.78 -7.90
CA VAL A 78 15.70 -1.30 -6.53
C VAL A 78 14.40 -2.11 -6.40
N ALA A 79 13.29 -1.64 -6.99
CA ALA A 79 12.03 -2.37 -7.02
C ALA A 79 12.20 -3.76 -7.68
N HIS A 80 12.89 -3.80 -8.83
CA HIS A 80 13.17 -5.05 -9.53
C HIS A 80 14.06 -6.00 -8.69
N ALA A 81 15.04 -5.46 -7.95
CA ALA A 81 15.87 -6.27 -7.06
C ALA A 81 15.06 -6.89 -5.91
N TYR A 82 14.12 -6.15 -5.31
CA TYR A 82 13.20 -6.70 -4.31
C TYR A 82 12.28 -7.78 -4.89
N GLN A 83 11.78 -7.59 -6.12
CA GLN A 83 10.99 -8.61 -6.81
C GLN A 83 11.80 -9.87 -7.08
N GLN A 84 13.05 -9.75 -7.52
CA GLN A 84 13.94 -10.91 -7.72
C GLN A 84 14.24 -11.62 -6.39
N LEU A 85 14.42 -10.90 -5.29
CA LEU A 85 14.59 -11.51 -3.96
C LEU A 85 13.36 -12.32 -3.57
N HIS A 86 12.16 -11.76 -3.75
CA HIS A 86 10.90 -12.49 -3.53
C HIS A 86 10.84 -13.77 -4.37
N ASP A 87 11.07 -13.69 -5.69
CA ASP A 87 10.94 -14.82 -6.61
C ASP A 87 11.97 -15.92 -6.30
N THR A 88 13.21 -15.52 -5.98
CA THR A 88 14.27 -16.46 -5.59
C THR A 88 13.97 -17.17 -4.27
N ALA A 89 13.47 -16.42 -3.30
CA ALA A 89 13.15 -16.91 -1.97
C ALA A 89 11.94 -17.85 -1.99
N SER A 90 10.90 -17.52 -2.77
CA SER A 90 9.70 -18.34 -2.92
C SER A 90 10.01 -19.68 -3.63
N GLN A 91 10.92 -19.68 -4.62
CA GLN A 91 11.37 -20.91 -5.28
C GLN A 91 12.20 -21.81 -4.35
N ALA A 92 13.05 -21.25 -3.50
CA ALA A 92 13.85 -22.00 -2.54
C ALA A 92 12.98 -22.72 -1.48
N ALA A 93 11.81 -22.16 -1.14
CA ALA A 93 10.87 -22.79 -0.21
C ALA A 93 10.21 -24.05 -0.76
N ALA A 94 9.99 -24.10 -2.06
CA ALA A 94 9.35 -25.24 -2.72
C ALA A 94 10.23 -26.51 -2.75
N THR A 95 11.53 -26.38 -2.51
CA THR A 95 12.51 -27.49 -2.56
C THR A 95 12.91 -28.06 -1.20
N ALA A 96 12.28 -27.61 -0.10
CA ALA A 96 12.57 -28.12 1.24
C ALA A 96 12.18 -29.62 1.36
N GLU A 97 13.17 -30.46 1.64
CA GLU A 97 13.01 -31.91 1.82
C GLU A 97 11.98 -32.25 2.90
N ASN A 98 11.06 -33.12 2.54
CA ASN A 98 10.02 -33.64 3.41
C ASN A 98 10.63 -34.70 4.38
N ASP A 99 11.02 -34.29 5.59
CA ASP A 99 11.51 -35.19 6.66
C ASP A 99 10.33 -35.97 7.32
N ALA A 100 9.30 -36.27 6.50
CA ALA A 100 8.02 -36.87 6.92
C ALA A 100 8.14 -38.39 7.19
N ASP A 101 9.32 -39.01 7.04
CA ASP A 101 9.47 -40.45 7.11
C ASP A 101 9.51 -40.94 8.57
N VAL A 102 8.44 -41.66 8.99
CA VAL A 102 8.35 -42.33 10.30
C VAL A 102 9.40 -43.45 10.42
N ALA A 103 9.85 -44.01 9.30
CA ALA A 103 10.90 -45.05 9.28
C ALA A 103 12.19 -44.59 9.96
N LYS A 104 12.60 -43.33 9.75
CA LYS A 104 13.78 -42.75 10.40
C LYS A 104 13.69 -42.68 11.94
N VAL A 105 12.47 -42.66 12.51
CA VAL A 105 12.27 -42.73 13.96
C VAL A 105 12.64 -44.10 14.48
N PHE A 106 12.23 -45.16 13.78
CA PHE A 106 12.57 -46.54 14.16
C PHE A 106 14.05 -46.84 13.99
N ASP A 107 14.67 -46.33 12.92
CA ASP A 107 16.11 -46.48 12.69
C ASP A 107 16.92 -45.87 13.83
N ARG A 108 16.61 -44.65 14.23
CA ARG A 108 17.27 -43.96 15.36
C ARG A 108 17.08 -44.69 16.70
N ALA A 109 15.86 -45.24 16.91
CA ALA A 109 15.60 -46.06 18.11
C ALA A 109 16.36 -47.37 18.07
N ALA A 110 16.47 -48.01 16.91
CA ALA A 110 17.27 -49.22 16.73
C ALA A 110 18.76 -48.96 16.97
N ASP A 111 19.31 -47.85 16.47
CA ASP A 111 20.69 -47.46 16.71
C ASP A 111 21.01 -47.22 18.19
N ARG A 112 20.05 -46.73 18.97
CA ARG A 112 20.26 -46.45 20.41
C ARG A 112 20.09 -47.67 21.29
N VAL A 113 19.10 -48.51 21.01
CA VAL A 113 18.73 -49.65 21.86
C VAL A 113 19.18 -50.97 21.28
N CYS A 114 18.94 -51.22 19.97
CA CYS A 114 19.21 -52.54 19.38
C CYS A 114 20.68 -52.78 19.09
N CYS A 115 21.49 -51.74 18.85
CA CYS A 115 22.95 -51.92 18.58
C CYS A 115 23.70 -52.55 19.76
N ARG A 116 23.19 -52.44 21.00
CA ARG A 116 23.76 -53.02 22.22
C ARG A 116 23.07 -54.31 22.68
N CYS A 117 22.04 -54.74 21.95
CA CYS A 117 21.25 -55.90 22.30
C CYS A 117 21.89 -57.20 21.84
N LYS A 118 21.92 -58.19 22.70
CA LYS A 118 22.44 -59.54 22.36
C LYS A 118 21.67 -60.25 21.23
N LEU A 119 20.43 -59.84 20.98
CA LEU A 119 19.55 -60.36 19.93
C LEU A 119 19.58 -59.53 18.63
N GLN A 120 20.47 -58.56 18.50
CA GLN A 120 20.58 -57.68 17.32
C GLN A 120 20.65 -58.46 16.01
N GLN A 121 21.59 -59.43 15.89
CA GLN A 121 21.74 -60.23 14.68
C GLN A 121 20.50 -61.08 14.37
N GLU A 122 19.82 -61.60 15.40
CA GLU A 122 18.58 -62.34 15.21
C GLU A 122 17.45 -61.46 14.66
N CYS A 123 17.28 -60.27 15.22
CA CYS A 123 16.17 -59.35 14.84
C CYS A 123 16.44 -58.65 13.50
N TRP A 124 17.66 -58.13 13.27
CA TRP A 124 17.97 -57.25 12.15
C TRP A 124 18.68 -57.92 10.99
N THR A 125 19.12 -59.21 11.16
CA THR A 125 19.76 -59.98 10.07
C THR A 125 18.94 -61.20 9.72
N ARG A 126 18.71 -62.11 10.69
CA ARG A 126 18.02 -63.40 10.40
C ARG A 126 16.52 -63.20 10.18
N ARG A 127 15.89 -62.30 10.92
CA ARG A 127 14.46 -61.99 10.86
C ARG A 127 14.17 -60.53 10.49
N ALA A 128 14.99 -59.96 9.62
CA ALA A 128 14.87 -58.54 9.25
C ALA A 128 13.49 -58.19 8.67
N LEU A 129 12.96 -59.04 7.78
CA LEU A 129 11.65 -58.83 7.17
C LEU A 129 10.53 -58.87 8.21
N ASP A 130 10.55 -59.80 9.18
CA ASP A 130 9.57 -59.83 10.26
C ASP A 130 9.61 -58.58 11.10
N THR A 131 10.82 -58.11 11.43
CA THR A 131 11.03 -56.91 12.24
C THR A 131 10.52 -55.66 11.51
N LEU A 132 10.84 -55.52 10.21
CA LEU A 132 10.34 -54.41 9.38
C LEU A 132 8.79 -54.41 9.23
N ASN A 133 8.19 -55.58 9.02
CA ASN A 133 6.73 -55.73 8.92
C ASN A 133 6.06 -55.29 10.23
N ILE A 134 6.63 -55.67 11.38
CA ILE A 134 6.14 -55.24 12.68
C ILE A 134 6.22 -53.71 12.84
N MET A 135 7.33 -53.09 12.43
CA MET A 135 7.47 -51.62 12.50
C MET A 135 6.45 -50.91 11.59
N ASN A 136 6.17 -51.48 10.42
CA ASN A 136 5.09 -50.96 9.54
C ASN A 136 3.71 -51.11 10.18
N ASP A 137 3.41 -52.23 10.83
CA ASP A 137 2.12 -52.45 11.47
C ASP A 137 1.90 -51.48 12.65
N VAL A 138 2.92 -51.27 13.49
CA VAL A 138 2.82 -50.35 14.62
C VAL A 138 2.76 -48.87 14.18
N THR A 139 3.23 -48.55 12.97
CA THR A 139 3.15 -47.19 12.40
C THR A 139 1.70 -46.69 12.36
N ARG A 140 0.72 -47.55 12.07
CA ARG A 140 -0.72 -47.20 12.08
C ARG A 140 -1.18 -46.71 13.45
N HIS A 141 -0.67 -47.34 14.53
CA HIS A 141 -0.99 -46.94 15.91
C HIS A 141 -0.37 -45.59 16.26
N ILE A 142 0.86 -45.32 15.77
CA ILE A 142 1.51 -44.02 15.91
C ILE A 142 0.72 -42.93 15.20
N GLN A 143 0.29 -43.18 13.95
CA GLN A 143 -0.51 -42.22 13.19
C GLN A 143 -1.85 -41.90 13.86
N ALA A 144 -2.48 -42.90 14.49
CA ALA A 144 -3.77 -42.71 15.14
C ALA A 144 -3.69 -42.00 16.50
N ARG A 145 -2.63 -42.18 17.28
CA ARG A 145 -2.53 -41.75 18.69
C ARG A 145 -1.35 -40.83 18.98
N GLY A 146 -0.43 -40.64 18.04
CA GLY A 146 0.79 -39.84 18.22
C GLY A 146 1.84 -40.47 19.15
N ARG A 147 1.61 -41.69 19.65
CA ARG A 147 2.52 -42.42 20.55
C ARG A 147 2.44 -43.91 20.33
N LEU A 148 3.50 -44.63 20.68
CA LEU A 148 3.60 -46.07 20.65
C LEU A 148 3.51 -46.62 22.08
N LEU A 149 2.78 -47.73 22.25
CA LEU A 149 2.67 -48.45 23.51
C LEU A 149 3.25 -49.87 23.34
N PRO A 150 3.78 -50.52 24.41
CA PRO A 150 4.27 -51.91 24.33
C PRO A 150 3.17 -52.90 23.86
N GLU A 151 1.91 -52.57 24.11
CA GLU A 151 0.73 -53.40 23.73
C GLU A 151 0.46 -53.40 22.20
N ASP A 152 0.97 -52.42 21.48
CA ASP A 152 0.80 -52.30 20.02
C ASP A 152 1.63 -53.32 19.26
N PHE A 153 2.64 -53.89 19.90
CA PHE A 153 3.45 -54.95 19.31
C PHE A 153 2.75 -56.33 19.40
N PRO A 154 2.90 -57.19 18.37
CA PRO A 154 2.41 -58.53 18.42
C PRO A 154 2.94 -59.33 19.61
N PRO A 155 2.18 -60.27 20.22
CA PRO A 155 2.60 -61.05 21.39
C PRO A 155 3.97 -61.72 21.22
N TYR A 156 4.16 -62.38 20.06
CA TYR A 156 5.43 -63.08 19.77
C TYR A 156 6.66 -62.15 19.72
N PHE A 157 6.47 -60.86 19.41
CA PHE A 157 7.56 -59.87 19.41
C PHE A 157 7.79 -59.36 20.82
N ARG A 158 6.73 -59.15 21.60
CA ARG A 158 6.81 -58.72 23.01
C ARG A 158 7.56 -59.72 23.86
N ASP A 159 7.27 -60.99 23.65
CA ASP A 159 7.92 -62.07 24.40
C ASP A 159 9.42 -62.27 24.01
N ARG A 160 9.77 -61.88 22.81
CA ARG A 160 11.13 -62.00 22.27
C ARG A 160 12.01 -60.80 22.62
N CYS A 161 11.45 -59.58 22.57
CA CYS A 161 12.23 -58.36 22.70
C CYS A 161 12.54 -58.04 24.19
N VAL A 162 13.79 -58.25 24.61
CA VAL A 162 14.24 -58.03 25.98
C VAL A 162 14.32 -56.56 26.38
N HIS A 163 14.33 -55.64 25.41
CA HIS A 163 14.42 -54.21 25.63
C HIS A 163 13.18 -53.48 25.09
N LEU A 164 12.03 -54.13 25.04
CA LEU A 164 10.81 -53.57 24.42
C LEU A 164 10.39 -52.24 25.06
N HIS A 165 10.41 -52.16 26.37
CA HIS A 165 10.00 -50.96 27.08
C HIS A 165 10.94 -49.79 26.79
N GLU A 166 12.25 -50.01 26.89
CA GLU A 166 13.27 -49.01 26.56
C GLU A 166 13.17 -48.57 25.08
N TYR A 167 12.94 -49.49 24.15
CA TYR A 167 12.73 -49.21 22.73
C TYR A 167 11.50 -48.33 22.51
N THR A 168 10.39 -48.66 23.17
CA THR A 168 9.14 -47.89 23.09
C THR A 168 9.31 -46.46 23.64
N GLU A 169 10.03 -46.28 24.74
CA GLU A 169 10.35 -44.97 25.30
C GLU A 169 11.21 -44.12 24.37
N VAL A 170 12.24 -44.71 23.77
CA VAL A 170 13.12 -44.02 22.82
C VAL A 170 12.33 -43.64 21.56
N VAL A 171 11.46 -44.50 21.02
CA VAL A 171 10.58 -44.17 19.88
C VAL A 171 9.68 -43.01 20.23
N ASN A 172 9.03 -43.02 21.42
CA ASN A 172 8.17 -41.92 21.85
C ASN A 172 8.95 -40.62 22.07
N GLY A 173 10.21 -40.70 22.52
CA GLY A 173 11.11 -39.56 22.62
C GLY A 173 11.43 -38.94 21.26
N GLU A 174 11.76 -39.79 20.26
CA GLU A 174 12.01 -39.34 18.88
C GLU A 174 10.75 -38.79 18.20
N LEU A 175 9.57 -39.35 18.46
CA LEU A 175 8.30 -38.82 17.97
C LEU A 175 8.02 -37.42 18.52
N ARG A 176 8.25 -37.18 19.81
CA ARG A 176 8.10 -35.83 20.42
C ARG A 176 9.09 -34.86 19.82
N LEU A 177 10.35 -35.26 19.65
CA LEU A 177 11.39 -34.42 19.06
C LEU A 177 11.08 -34.09 17.60
N ARG A 178 10.55 -35.07 16.85
CA ARG A 178 10.08 -34.88 15.47
C ARG A 178 8.92 -33.87 15.42
N ALA A 179 7.89 -34.06 16.23
CA ALA A 179 6.74 -33.14 16.30
C ALA A 179 7.18 -31.70 16.66
N TYR A 180 8.16 -31.56 17.56
CA TYR A 180 8.74 -30.25 17.88
C TYR A 180 9.48 -29.63 16.68
N ARG A 181 10.33 -30.42 16.00
CA ARG A 181 11.05 -29.97 14.80
C ARG A 181 10.08 -29.57 13.69
N GLN A 182 9.04 -30.36 13.47
CA GLN A 182 8.04 -30.09 12.46
C GLN A 182 7.30 -28.78 12.74
N ARG A 183 6.83 -28.56 13.98
CA ARG A 183 6.21 -27.28 14.38
C ARG A 183 7.17 -26.09 14.20
N MET A 184 8.44 -26.28 14.61
CA MET A 184 9.44 -25.24 14.45
C MET A 184 9.72 -24.92 12.98
N GLN A 185 9.73 -25.94 12.10
CA GLN A 185 9.87 -25.74 10.65
C GLN A 185 8.65 -25.06 10.05
N GLU A 186 7.44 -25.45 10.46
CA GLU A 186 6.18 -24.80 10.04
C GLU A 186 6.18 -23.32 10.42
N THR A 187 6.50 -22.99 11.68
CA THR A 187 6.59 -21.58 12.14
C THR A 187 7.67 -20.79 11.39
N LEU A 188 8.82 -21.41 11.12
CA LEU A 188 9.89 -20.77 10.33
C LEU A 188 9.49 -20.56 8.87
N GLN A 189 8.76 -21.51 8.27
CA GLN A 189 8.24 -21.36 6.92
C GLN A 189 7.17 -20.27 6.83
N GLU A 190 6.24 -20.24 7.77
CA GLU A 190 5.23 -19.18 7.87
C GLU A 190 5.88 -17.80 7.99
N SER A 191 6.83 -17.64 8.91
CA SER A 191 7.57 -16.38 9.08
C SER A 191 8.35 -15.96 7.83
N ARG A 192 8.94 -16.93 7.11
CA ARG A 192 9.64 -16.67 5.84
C ARG A 192 8.68 -16.24 4.75
N THR A 193 7.52 -16.89 4.63
CA THR A 193 6.50 -16.55 3.63
C THR A 193 6.03 -15.10 3.81
N VAL A 194 5.75 -14.69 5.05
CA VAL A 194 5.37 -13.31 5.36
C VAL A 194 6.47 -12.31 4.98
N LEU A 195 7.75 -12.62 5.28
CA LEU A 195 8.87 -11.77 4.88
C LEU A 195 9.01 -11.65 3.36
N TRP A 196 8.76 -12.72 2.61
CA TRP A 196 8.85 -12.69 1.15
C TRP A 196 7.71 -11.87 0.52
N GLU A 197 6.50 -11.99 1.07
CA GLU A 197 5.38 -11.14 0.64
C GLU A 197 5.69 -9.65 0.89
N GLN A 198 6.34 -9.31 2.00
CA GLN A 198 6.79 -7.94 2.24
C GLN A 198 7.78 -7.44 1.18
N TYR A 199 8.69 -8.28 0.68
CA TYR A 199 9.58 -7.87 -0.41
C TYR A 199 8.80 -7.55 -1.69
N ALA A 200 7.76 -8.33 -2.01
CA ALA A 200 6.87 -8.03 -3.14
C ALA A 200 6.11 -6.72 -2.94
N ASP A 201 5.59 -6.48 -1.73
CA ASP A 201 4.90 -5.25 -1.39
C ASP A 201 5.83 -4.03 -1.47
N PHE A 202 7.06 -4.12 -0.96
CA PHE A 202 8.07 -3.07 -1.12
C PHE A 202 8.43 -2.82 -2.59
N ALA A 203 8.58 -3.89 -3.39
CA ALA A 203 8.82 -3.76 -4.81
C ALA A 203 7.67 -3.00 -5.49
N GLN A 204 6.42 -3.25 -5.09
CA GLN A 204 5.25 -2.57 -5.61
C GLN A 204 5.20 -1.09 -5.21
N VAL A 205 5.52 -0.74 -3.95
CA VAL A 205 5.65 0.65 -3.50
C VAL A 205 6.69 1.39 -4.34
N LEU A 206 7.89 0.83 -4.44
CA LEU A 206 8.98 1.44 -5.21
C LEU A 206 8.67 1.55 -6.70
N THR A 207 7.95 0.57 -7.28
CA THR A 207 7.51 0.62 -8.67
C THR A 207 6.49 1.75 -8.88
N ASN A 208 5.57 1.98 -7.94
CA ASN A 208 4.62 3.08 -8.00
C ASN A 208 5.34 4.43 -7.92
N VAL A 209 6.26 4.60 -6.97
CA VAL A 209 7.11 5.79 -6.85
C VAL A 209 7.93 6.01 -8.12
N SER A 210 8.53 4.96 -8.69
CA SER A 210 9.29 5.04 -9.95
C SER A 210 8.41 5.50 -11.11
N ARG A 211 7.19 4.96 -11.23
CA ARG A 211 6.21 5.37 -12.25
C ARG A 211 5.76 6.82 -12.05
N GLU A 212 5.56 7.23 -10.83
CA GLU A 212 5.18 8.61 -10.51
C GLU A 212 6.30 9.59 -10.87
N LEU A 213 7.57 9.23 -10.63
CA LEU A 213 8.73 10.02 -11.03
C LEU A 213 8.94 10.05 -12.56
N ASP A 214 8.66 8.94 -13.26
CA ASP A 214 8.85 8.81 -14.71
C ASP A 214 7.61 9.30 -15.48
N SER A 215 6.41 9.26 -14.87
CA SER A 215 5.23 9.85 -15.48
C SER A 215 5.55 11.31 -15.75
N SER A 216 5.69 11.64 -17.02
CA SER A 216 5.68 13.01 -17.50
C SER A 216 4.33 13.57 -17.02
N TYR A 217 4.34 14.21 -15.85
CA TYR A 217 3.21 15.04 -15.43
C TYR A 217 2.86 15.85 -16.66
N GLY A 218 1.61 15.82 -17.09
CA GLY A 218 1.19 16.49 -18.31
C GLY A 218 1.53 17.97 -18.18
N ALA A 219 2.76 18.34 -18.55
CA ALA A 219 3.18 19.73 -18.54
C ALA A 219 2.20 20.50 -19.42
N ASP A 220 1.69 21.62 -18.91
CA ASP A 220 0.84 22.54 -19.66
C ASP A 220 1.64 23.80 -20.03
N PRO A 221 2.41 23.75 -21.15
CA PRO A 221 3.25 24.87 -21.54
C PRO A 221 2.46 26.15 -21.88
N LEU A 222 1.18 25.98 -22.27
CA LEU A 222 0.33 27.13 -22.59
C LEU A 222 -0.13 27.83 -21.28
N ALA A 223 -0.47 27.05 -20.27
CA ALA A 223 -0.79 27.57 -18.93
C ALA A 223 0.42 28.23 -18.30
N GLU A 224 1.59 27.60 -18.41
CA GLU A 224 2.88 28.14 -17.94
C GLU A 224 3.21 29.49 -18.60
N GLN A 225 3.09 29.61 -19.92
CA GLN A 225 3.31 30.87 -20.62
C GLN A 225 2.31 31.96 -20.21
N ARG A 226 1.02 31.60 -19.98
CA ARG A 226 0.00 32.53 -19.49
C ARG A 226 0.37 33.04 -18.09
N LEU A 227 0.81 32.13 -17.22
CA LEU A 227 1.24 32.42 -15.87
C LEU A 227 2.46 33.36 -15.84
N ILE A 228 3.53 33.02 -16.56
CA ILE A 228 4.77 33.84 -16.65
C ILE A 228 4.44 35.24 -17.21
N ARG A 229 3.57 35.32 -18.21
CA ARG A 229 3.13 36.62 -18.75
C ARG A 229 2.41 37.46 -17.68
N TYR A 230 1.52 36.86 -16.92
CA TYR A 230 0.83 37.54 -15.81
C TYR A 230 1.81 38.01 -14.73
N LEU A 231 2.74 37.13 -14.28
CA LEU A 231 3.74 37.47 -13.27
C LEU A 231 4.60 38.67 -13.67
N ARG A 232 4.98 38.77 -14.94
CA ARG A 232 5.68 39.95 -15.48
C ARG A 232 4.86 41.23 -15.40
N THR A 233 3.52 41.17 -15.57
CA THR A 233 2.67 42.37 -15.42
C THR A 233 2.61 42.88 -14.00
N VAL A 234 2.86 42.01 -13.03
CA VAL A 234 2.89 42.34 -11.60
C VAL A 234 4.30 42.71 -11.13
N GLY A 235 5.29 42.69 -12.05
CA GLY A 235 6.70 43.04 -11.73
C GLY A 235 7.47 41.88 -11.08
N VAL A 236 7.02 40.63 -11.24
CA VAL A 236 7.68 39.44 -10.72
C VAL A 236 8.37 38.70 -11.88
N GLU A 237 9.70 38.62 -11.82
CA GLU A 237 10.47 37.73 -12.66
C GLU A 237 10.59 36.37 -11.95
N ALA A 238 9.95 35.37 -12.53
CA ALA A 238 9.87 34.04 -11.95
C ALA A 238 10.02 32.97 -13.01
N ASP A 239 10.58 31.84 -12.61
CA ASP A 239 10.41 30.57 -13.29
C ASP A 239 9.12 29.93 -12.74
N ALA A 240 8.29 29.41 -13.64
CA ALA A 240 7.05 28.77 -13.26
C ALA A 240 6.91 27.42 -13.96
N ALA A 241 6.40 26.43 -13.26
CA ALA A 241 6.02 25.16 -13.85
C ALA A 241 4.56 24.86 -13.54
N VAL A 242 3.81 24.49 -14.57
CA VAL A 242 2.39 24.11 -14.47
C VAL A 242 2.24 22.70 -15.03
N PHE A 243 1.80 21.77 -14.19
CA PHE A 243 1.63 20.38 -14.59
C PHE A 243 0.47 19.71 -13.85
N ARG A 244 -0.08 18.64 -14.45
CA ARG A 244 -1.09 17.81 -13.81
C ARG A 244 -0.45 16.57 -13.20
N GLU A 245 -0.74 16.31 -11.95
CA GLU A 245 -0.35 15.09 -11.25
C GLU A 245 -1.07 13.85 -11.84
N SER A 246 -0.63 12.66 -11.48
CA SER A 246 -1.27 11.40 -11.87
C SER A 246 -2.75 11.31 -11.48
N THR A 247 -3.16 12.03 -10.44
CA THR A 247 -4.55 12.20 -9.98
C THR A 247 -5.39 13.13 -10.86
N GLY A 248 -4.76 13.80 -11.85
CA GLY A 248 -5.37 14.84 -12.67
C GLY A 248 -5.38 16.25 -12.05
N ARG A 249 -4.94 16.41 -10.79
CA ARG A 249 -4.84 17.67 -10.07
C ARG A 249 -3.79 18.59 -10.69
N LEU A 250 -4.13 19.87 -10.93
CA LEU A 250 -3.16 20.86 -11.39
C LEU A 250 -2.26 21.29 -10.23
N ARG A 251 -0.95 21.26 -10.49
CA ARG A 251 0.08 21.75 -9.59
C ARG A 251 0.84 22.89 -10.26
N VAL A 252 1.07 23.95 -9.53
CA VAL A 252 1.75 25.17 -9.98
C VAL A 252 2.87 25.47 -9.01
N THR A 253 4.09 25.55 -9.51
CA THR A 253 5.26 26.03 -8.75
C THR A 253 5.73 27.34 -9.37
N ILE A 254 6.01 28.32 -8.53
CA ILE A 254 6.52 29.62 -8.93
C ILE A 254 7.79 29.88 -8.12
N ASP A 255 8.93 29.90 -8.77
CA ASP A 255 10.23 30.13 -8.15
C ASP A 255 10.74 31.52 -8.55
N SER A 256 10.97 32.38 -7.56
CA SER A 256 11.46 33.76 -7.78
C SER A 256 12.21 34.25 -6.56
N ARG A 257 13.29 34.97 -6.80
CA ARG A 257 14.05 35.63 -5.72
C ARG A 257 13.26 36.75 -5.02
N TYR A 258 12.15 37.21 -5.59
CA TYR A 258 11.35 38.30 -5.05
C TYR A 258 9.85 38.09 -5.34
N LEU A 259 9.19 37.33 -4.50
CA LEU A 259 7.75 37.03 -4.59
C LEU A 259 6.83 38.09 -3.94
N ARG A 260 7.42 39.02 -3.15
CA ARG A 260 6.65 40.03 -2.41
C ARG A 260 5.62 40.79 -3.23
N PRO A 261 5.91 41.31 -4.44
CA PRO A 261 4.92 42.07 -5.21
C PRO A 261 3.66 41.26 -5.56
N LEU A 262 3.80 39.94 -5.70
CA LEU A 262 2.67 39.04 -5.92
C LEU A 262 1.89 38.80 -4.62
N LEU A 263 2.59 38.49 -3.52
CA LEU A 263 1.98 38.13 -2.23
C LEU A 263 1.31 39.31 -1.52
N GLU A 264 1.74 40.56 -1.81
CA GLU A 264 1.13 41.79 -1.26
C GLU A 264 -0.19 42.13 -1.96
N LEU A 265 -0.55 41.50 -3.09
CA LEU A 265 -1.84 41.70 -3.73
C LEU A 265 -2.93 40.95 -2.94
N PRO A 266 -3.99 41.63 -2.47
CA PRO A 266 -5.01 41.01 -1.61
C PRO A 266 -5.77 39.86 -2.29
N ASP A 267 -5.83 39.85 -3.62
CA ASP A 267 -6.59 38.90 -4.45
C ASP A 267 -5.69 38.13 -5.46
N TYR A 268 -4.39 37.95 -5.11
CA TYR A 268 -3.45 37.29 -6.02
C TYR A 268 -3.86 35.85 -6.40
N LEU A 269 -4.44 35.13 -5.46
CA LEU A 269 -4.88 33.75 -5.67
C LEU A 269 -6.05 33.66 -6.66
N ASP A 270 -7.01 34.62 -6.57
CA ASP A 270 -8.14 34.68 -7.51
C ASP A 270 -7.67 35.08 -8.91
N LYS A 271 -6.71 36.00 -9.02
CA LYS A 271 -6.12 36.41 -10.29
C LYS A 271 -5.31 35.30 -10.97
N LEU A 272 -4.55 34.52 -10.18
CA LEU A 272 -3.85 33.35 -10.66
C LEU A 272 -4.82 32.26 -11.12
N SER A 273 -5.88 32.05 -10.33
CA SER A 273 -6.97 31.12 -10.67
C SER A 273 -7.66 31.50 -11.99
N ALA A 274 -7.98 32.77 -12.17
CA ALA A 274 -8.56 33.28 -13.41
C ALA A 274 -7.60 33.14 -14.61
N THR A 275 -6.29 33.36 -14.40
CA THR A 275 -5.26 33.21 -15.45
C THR A 275 -5.13 31.76 -15.93
N LEU A 276 -5.24 30.80 -15.03
CA LEU A 276 -5.12 29.39 -15.34
C LEU A 276 -6.45 28.72 -15.66
N GLY A 277 -7.59 29.38 -15.34
CA GLY A 277 -8.94 28.87 -15.61
C GLY A 277 -9.38 27.76 -14.65
N VAL A 278 -8.69 27.62 -13.51
CA VAL A 278 -9.00 26.65 -12.45
C VAL A 278 -8.89 27.34 -11.09
N ARG A 279 -9.72 26.93 -10.14
CA ARG A 279 -9.64 27.45 -8.77
C ARG A 279 -8.39 26.89 -8.08
N LEU A 280 -7.54 27.78 -7.59
CA LEU A 280 -6.30 27.40 -6.89
C LEU A 280 -6.47 27.54 -5.38
N CYS A 281 -5.74 26.74 -4.63
CA CYS A 281 -5.58 26.86 -3.18
C CYS A 281 -4.11 26.73 -2.79
N MET A 282 -3.78 27.25 -1.62
CA MET A 282 -2.44 27.20 -1.05
C MET A 282 -2.42 26.09 0.01
N PRO A 283 -1.56 25.05 -0.10
CA PRO A 283 -1.38 24.08 0.96
C PRO A 283 -0.69 24.70 2.20
N GLU A 284 -0.80 24.05 3.36
CA GLU A 284 -0.31 24.62 4.64
C GLU A 284 1.18 24.98 4.66
N ASN A 285 2.01 24.32 3.84
CA ASN A 285 3.47 24.56 3.74
C ASN A 285 3.89 25.12 2.38
N ALA A 286 3.05 25.91 1.75
CA ALA A 286 3.18 26.29 0.35
C ALA A 286 4.13 27.45 0.05
N ALA A 287 4.36 28.33 0.98
CA ALA A 287 5.20 29.50 0.77
C ALA A 287 6.56 29.34 1.48
N ARG A 288 7.61 29.39 0.69
CA ARG A 288 8.99 29.62 1.15
C ARG A 288 9.42 30.99 0.65
N ASP A 289 10.51 31.53 1.16
CA ASP A 289 10.94 32.88 0.83
C ASP A 289 11.12 33.15 -0.68
N ASP A 290 11.44 32.10 -1.44
CA ASP A 290 11.77 32.14 -2.87
C ASP A 290 10.93 31.20 -3.75
N SER A 291 9.95 30.48 -3.16
CA SER A 291 9.11 29.51 -3.88
C SER A 291 7.68 29.52 -3.37
N LEU A 292 6.72 29.51 -4.30
CA LEU A 292 5.28 29.43 -4.02
C LEU A 292 4.70 28.19 -4.70
N LEU A 293 4.09 27.32 -3.90
CA LEU A 293 3.35 26.14 -4.37
C LEU A 293 1.85 26.41 -4.32
N LEU A 294 1.16 26.19 -5.44
CA LEU A 294 -0.30 26.25 -5.52
C LEU A 294 -0.84 24.95 -6.10
N LEU A 295 -1.98 24.54 -5.64
CA LEU A 295 -2.69 23.33 -6.07
C LEU A 295 -4.09 23.69 -6.55
N GLU A 296 -4.62 22.90 -7.49
CA GLU A 296 -6.03 23.00 -7.86
C GLU A 296 -6.91 22.68 -6.65
N ALA A 297 -7.88 23.54 -6.35
CA ALA A 297 -8.82 23.35 -5.26
C ALA A 297 -9.84 22.27 -5.63
N GLU A 298 -10.06 21.33 -4.72
CA GLU A 298 -11.03 20.26 -4.93
C GLU A 298 -12.46 20.84 -5.07
N PRO A 299 -13.29 20.37 -6.02
CA PRO A 299 -14.66 20.81 -6.18
C PRO A 299 -15.59 20.35 -5.04
N LEU A 300 -15.20 19.28 -4.35
CA LEU A 300 -15.93 18.75 -3.20
C LEU A 300 -15.23 19.15 -1.90
N ALA A 301 -16.05 19.42 -0.89
CA ALA A 301 -15.65 19.61 0.49
C ALA A 301 -16.33 18.56 1.36
N VAL A 302 -15.81 18.33 2.55
CA VAL A 302 -16.40 17.40 3.50
C VAL A 302 -16.50 18.03 4.88
N SER A 303 -17.61 17.74 5.55
CA SER A 303 -17.80 18.02 6.97
C SER A 303 -17.69 16.70 7.73
N VAL A 304 -16.83 16.66 8.75
CA VAL A 304 -16.62 15.45 9.56
C VAL A 304 -16.96 15.75 11.01
N GLY A 305 -17.75 14.86 11.62
CA GLY A 305 -18.05 14.88 13.04
C GLY A 305 -17.62 13.59 13.71
N ILE A 306 -16.95 13.68 14.85
CA ILE A 306 -16.54 12.54 15.67
C ILE A 306 -17.22 12.64 17.03
N ALA A 307 -17.73 11.52 17.52
CA ALA A 307 -18.20 11.37 18.88
C ALA A 307 -17.73 10.01 19.42
N SER A 308 -17.25 10.01 20.66
CA SER A 308 -16.80 8.78 21.32
C SER A 308 -17.27 8.74 22.78
N MET A 309 -17.44 7.53 23.30
CA MET A 309 -17.78 7.26 24.69
C MET A 309 -17.08 5.97 25.11
N ARG A 310 -16.28 6.05 26.14
CA ARG A 310 -15.57 4.88 26.70
C ARG A 310 -16.49 3.94 27.47
N LYS A 311 -16.13 2.68 27.53
CA LYS A 311 -16.74 1.64 28.34
C LYS A 311 -16.84 2.06 29.81
N LYS A 312 -17.88 1.62 30.47
CA LYS A 312 -18.08 1.93 31.90
C LYS A 312 -17.01 1.24 32.75
N GLY A 313 -16.25 2.03 33.50
CA GLY A 313 -15.19 1.53 34.38
C GLY A 313 -13.78 1.64 33.81
N GLU A 314 -13.63 1.87 32.50
CA GLU A 314 -12.33 2.05 31.87
C GLU A 314 -11.84 3.50 31.93
N THR A 315 -10.51 3.66 31.97
CA THR A 315 -9.84 4.97 31.99
C THR A 315 -9.53 5.48 30.59
N VAL A 316 -9.26 4.58 29.66
CA VAL A 316 -8.98 4.82 28.23
C VAL A 316 -9.96 4.07 27.34
N SER A 317 -10.19 4.58 26.14
CA SER A 317 -10.97 3.90 25.11
C SER A 317 -10.06 3.07 24.22
N GLY A 318 -10.46 1.84 23.91
CA GLY A 318 -9.83 0.99 22.89
C GLY A 318 -10.04 1.49 21.46
N ASP A 319 -11.08 2.30 21.24
CA ASP A 319 -11.38 2.89 19.93
C ASP A 319 -10.48 4.07 19.58
N ARG A 320 -10.03 4.12 18.32
CA ARG A 320 -9.31 5.27 17.76
C ARG A 320 -9.88 5.67 16.41
N GLY A 321 -10.39 6.89 16.31
CA GLY A 321 -10.88 7.48 15.05
C GLY A 321 -10.04 8.69 14.63
N THR A 322 -9.74 8.82 13.33
CA THR A 322 -9.08 9.98 12.74
C THR A 322 -9.56 10.25 11.33
N TYR A 323 -9.34 11.46 10.86
CA TYR A 323 -9.52 11.81 9.45
C TYR A 323 -8.49 12.85 9.04
N PHE A 324 -8.07 12.81 7.78
CA PHE A 324 -7.15 13.77 7.21
C PHE A 324 -7.30 13.81 5.69
N LYS A 325 -6.77 14.87 5.10
CA LYS A 325 -6.68 15.00 3.64
C LYS A 325 -5.23 14.80 3.21
N THR A 326 -5.03 14.03 2.14
CA THR A 326 -3.73 13.86 1.51
C THR A 326 -3.44 15.00 0.53
N ASP A 327 -2.17 15.20 0.18
CA ASP A 327 -1.76 16.18 -0.82
C ASP A 327 -2.36 15.90 -2.22
N ALA A 328 -2.69 14.64 -2.50
CA ALA A 328 -3.37 14.21 -3.72
C ALA A 328 -4.86 14.59 -3.79
N GLY A 329 -5.40 15.26 -2.77
CA GLY A 329 -6.82 15.64 -2.72
C GLY A 329 -7.76 14.47 -2.38
N GLN A 330 -7.26 13.49 -1.64
CA GLN A 330 -8.04 12.38 -1.12
C GLN A 330 -8.33 12.59 0.37
N LEU A 331 -9.60 12.44 0.77
CA LEU A 331 -9.99 12.36 2.17
C LEU A 331 -9.83 10.92 2.65
N CYS A 332 -9.12 10.71 3.74
CA CYS A 332 -9.03 9.45 4.45
C CYS A 332 -9.71 9.57 5.81
N VAL A 333 -10.57 8.61 6.15
CA VAL A 333 -11.26 8.49 7.43
C VAL A 333 -11.01 7.09 7.95
N ILE A 334 -10.45 6.98 9.16
CA ILE A 334 -10.03 5.71 9.75
C ILE A 334 -10.73 5.56 11.10
N LEU A 335 -11.33 4.41 11.34
CA LEU A 335 -11.76 3.94 12.65
C LEU A 335 -11.12 2.59 12.91
N SER A 336 -10.51 2.45 14.08
CA SER A 336 -9.93 1.21 14.57
C SER A 336 -10.41 0.96 15.97
N ASP A 337 -10.87 -0.26 16.22
CA ASP A 337 -11.32 -0.74 17.52
C ASP A 337 -10.35 -1.81 18.00
N GLY A 338 -9.72 -1.55 19.14
CA GLY A 338 -8.73 -2.44 19.76
C GLY A 338 -9.40 -3.60 20.47
N MET A 339 -8.98 -4.83 20.14
CA MET A 339 -9.54 -6.05 20.75
C MET A 339 -9.16 -6.13 22.24
N GLY A 340 -10.16 -6.32 23.07
CA GLY A 340 -10.01 -6.36 24.52
C GLY A 340 -10.51 -5.09 25.20
N CYS A 341 -9.79 -4.62 26.23
CA CYS A 341 -10.14 -3.39 26.96
C CYS A 341 -8.90 -2.74 27.58
N GLY A 342 -9.04 -1.44 27.91
CA GLY A 342 -8.01 -0.67 28.61
C GLY A 342 -6.81 -0.31 27.73
N GLU A 343 -5.63 -0.20 28.33
CA GLU A 343 -4.41 0.32 27.68
C GLU A 343 -3.94 -0.54 26.50
N THR A 344 -4.02 -1.87 26.62
CA THR A 344 -3.58 -2.78 25.53
C THR A 344 -4.42 -2.62 24.26
N ALA A 345 -5.75 -2.50 24.40
CA ALA A 345 -6.64 -2.24 23.27
C ALA A 345 -6.37 -0.87 22.66
N ALA A 346 -6.17 0.15 23.50
CA ALA A 346 -5.83 1.50 23.06
C ALA A 346 -4.49 1.54 22.28
N ASP A 347 -3.46 0.87 22.77
CA ASP A 347 -2.14 0.80 22.09
C ASP A 347 -2.24 0.10 20.72
N GLY A 348 -3.05 -0.96 20.64
CA GLY A 348 -3.33 -1.66 19.39
C GLY A 348 -3.97 -0.75 18.34
N SER A 349 -5.05 -0.06 18.69
CA SER A 349 -5.77 0.84 17.79
C SER A 349 -4.96 2.09 17.41
N ILE A 350 -4.24 2.69 18.38
CA ILE A 350 -3.35 3.84 18.13
C ILE A 350 -2.25 3.47 17.13
N SER A 351 -1.60 2.32 17.35
CA SER A 351 -0.53 1.83 16.47
C SER A 351 -1.03 1.54 15.05
N THR A 352 -2.21 0.91 14.95
CA THR A 352 -2.87 0.60 13.68
C THR A 352 -3.21 1.86 12.89
N VAL A 353 -3.87 2.82 13.54
CA VAL A 353 -4.23 4.09 12.91
C VAL A 353 -2.97 4.88 12.52
N GLY A 354 -1.96 4.94 13.39
CA GLY A 354 -0.71 5.65 13.12
C GLY A 354 0.03 5.11 11.89
N MET A 355 0.16 3.78 11.76
CA MET A 355 0.78 3.18 10.59
C MET A 355 0.01 3.47 9.29
N LEU A 356 -1.32 3.34 9.31
CA LEU A 356 -2.13 3.65 8.14
C LEU A 356 -2.04 5.12 7.75
N GLU A 357 -2.08 6.03 8.72
CA GLU A 357 -1.95 7.46 8.48
C GLU A 357 -0.60 7.79 7.82
N GLU A 358 0.52 7.22 8.31
CA GLU A 358 1.83 7.42 7.70
C GLU A 358 1.91 6.89 6.27
N PHE A 359 1.42 5.68 6.00
CA PHE A 359 1.41 5.11 4.66
C PHE A 359 0.59 5.97 3.69
N LEU A 360 -0.63 6.33 4.07
CA LEU A 360 -1.53 7.10 3.21
C LEU A 360 -1.03 8.54 2.97
N ARG A 361 -0.46 9.20 3.97
CA ARG A 361 0.16 10.53 3.82
C ARG A 361 1.42 10.49 2.94
N SER A 362 2.14 9.37 2.96
CA SER A 362 3.30 9.13 2.09
C SER A 362 2.94 8.78 0.65
N GLY A 363 1.64 8.73 0.31
CA GLY A 363 1.16 8.45 -1.05
C GLY A 363 1.06 6.96 -1.39
N VAL A 364 1.18 6.07 -0.41
CA VAL A 364 0.91 4.64 -0.61
C VAL A 364 -0.59 4.46 -0.88
N SER A 365 -0.92 3.67 -1.90
CA SER A 365 -2.34 3.42 -2.22
C SER A 365 -3.07 2.72 -1.07
N PRO A 366 -4.36 3.02 -0.82
CA PRO A 366 -5.11 2.46 0.30
C PRO A 366 -5.10 0.92 0.34
N ALA A 367 -5.29 0.27 -0.80
CA ALA A 367 -5.25 -1.19 -0.90
C ALA A 367 -3.90 -1.77 -0.47
N LEU A 368 -2.79 -1.13 -0.86
CA LEU A 368 -1.44 -1.55 -0.48
C LEU A 368 -1.15 -1.23 0.99
N ALA A 369 -1.58 -0.08 1.50
CA ALA A 369 -1.45 0.28 2.91
C ALA A 369 -2.14 -0.75 3.83
N MET A 370 -3.34 -1.23 3.43
CA MET A 370 -4.06 -2.28 4.16
C MET A 370 -3.31 -3.62 4.15
N LYS A 371 -2.69 -4.00 3.03
CA LYS A 371 -1.86 -5.21 2.94
C LYS A 371 -0.62 -5.11 3.81
N LEU A 372 0.10 -3.99 3.73
CA LEU A 372 1.30 -3.73 4.55
C LEU A 372 0.96 -3.77 6.04
N LEU A 373 -0.18 -3.20 6.43
CA LEU A 373 -0.67 -3.28 7.81
C LEU A 373 -0.88 -4.73 8.24
N ASN A 374 -1.60 -5.53 7.44
CA ASN A 374 -1.84 -6.93 7.76
C ASN A 374 -0.53 -7.72 7.91
N SER A 375 0.41 -7.54 6.98
CA SER A 375 1.73 -8.16 7.04
C SER A 375 2.52 -7.74 8.28
N ALA A 376 2.46 -6.45 8.66
CA ALA A 376 3.11 -5.96 9.86
C ALA A 376 2.50 -6.54 11.14
N MET A 377 1.18 -6.75 11.17
CA MET A 377 0.49 -7.34 12.32
C MET A 377 0.78 -8.84 12.46
N LEU A 378 0.95 -9.58 11.36
CA LEU A 378 1.34 -11.00 11.37
C LEU A 378 2.74 -11.23 11.91
N LEU A 379 3.65 -10.26 11.73
CA LEU A 379 5.04 -10.36 12.22
C LEU A 379 5.20 -9.97 13.69
N ARG A 380 4.19 -9.42 14.31
CA ARG A 380 4.23 -9.05 15.73
C ARG A 380 4.12 -10.30 16.60
N ASP A 381 5.28 -10.77 17.07
CA ASP A 381 5.37 -11.85 18.06
C ASP A 381 5.28 -11.25 19.46
N GLY A 382 4.26 -11.64 20.22
CA GLY A 382 4.18 -11.32 21.66
C GLY A 382 2.79 -10.97 22.17
N GLU A 383 2.48 -11.45 23.36
CA GLU A 383 1.21 -11.26 24.10
C GLU A 383 0.88 -9.79 24.46
N ASN A 384 1.78 -8.84 24.16
CA ASN A 384 1.67 -7.45 24.62
C ASN A 384 1.10 -6.45 23.59
N TRP A 385 0.74 -6.90 22.38
CA TRP A 385 0.19 -6.01 21.36
C TRP A 385 -1.23 -6.44 21.00
N GLY A 386 -2.20 -5.61 21.34
CA GLY A 386 -3.60 -5.87 21.02
C GLY A 386 -3.84 -5.87 19.50
N TYR A 387 -4.63 -6.83 19.03
CA TYR A 387 -5.21 -6.77 17.68
C TYR A 387 -6.25 -5.65 17.63
N ALA A 388 -6.47 -5.10 16.45
CA ALA A 388 -7.46 -4.06 16.26
C ALA A 388 -8.16 -4.20 14.90
N THR A 389 -9.42 -3.87 14.85
CA THR A 389 -10.18 -3.82 13.59
C THR A 389 -9.78 -2.60 12.77
N VAL A 390 -10.11 -2.59 11.48
CA VAL A 390 -9.88 -1.42 10.61
C VAL A 390 -11.11 -1.15 9.76
N ASP A 391 -11.61 0.06 9.82
CA ASP A 391 -12.59 0.62 8.89
C ASP A 391 -11.98 1.88 8.26
N LEU A 392 -11.56 1.76 7.01
CA LEU A 392 -10.91 2.83 6.24
C LEU A 392 -11.83 3.26 5.09
N MET A 393 -12.16 4.53 5.03
CA MET A 393 -12.80 5.16 3.88
C MET A 393 -11.81 6.13 3.23
N CYS A 394 -11.55 5.96 1.94
CA CYS A 394 -10.76 6.88 1.12
C CYS A 394 -11.65 7.47 0.02
N MET A 395 -11.79 8.78 -0.05
CA MET A 395 -12.63 9.47 -1.02
C MET A 395 -11.83 10.48 -1.83
N ASN A 396 -11.93 10.39 -3.15
CA ASN A 396 -11.36 11.37 -4.06
C ASN A 396 -12.27 12.61 -4.10
N LEU A 397 -11.75 13.77 -3.68
CA LEU A 397 -12.51 15.04 -3.59
C LEU A 397 -12.70 15.74 -4.95
N PHE A 398 -12.08 15.23 -6.02
CA PHE A 398 -12.32 15.72 -7.38
C PHE A 398 -13.47 14.98 -8.06
N THR A 399 -13.57 13.65 -7.84
CA THR A 399 -14.52 12.79 -8.55
C THR A 399 -15.71 12.38 -7.69
N GLY A 400 -15.56 12.31 -6.36
CA GLY A 400 -16.56 11.76 -5.45
C GLY A 400 -16.51 10.24 -5.33
N GLU A 401 -15.55 9.57 -6.00
CA GLU A 401 -15.33 8.14 -5.84
C GLU A 401 -14.77 7.84 -4.46
N ALA A 402 -15.37 6.87 -3.76
CA ALA A 402 -15.01 6.47 -2.41
C ALA A 402 -14.83 4.97 -2.33
N ASP A 403 -13.69 4.55 -1.81
CA ASP A 403 -13.33 3.18 -1.53
C ASP A 403 -13.39 2.93 -0.02
N PHE A 404 -14.04 1.85 0.38
CA PHE A 404 -14.13 1.40 1.75
C PHE A 404 -13.38 0.09 1.90
N TYR A 405 -12.42 0.06 2.81
CA TYR A 405 -11.60 -1.10 3.15
C TYR A 405 -11.87 -1.52 4.58
N LYS A 406 -12.20 -2.78 4.80
CA LYS A 406 -12.58 -3.27 6.12
C LYS A 406 -11.81 -4.54 6.49
N TYR A 407 -11.31 -4.55 7.75
CA TYR A 407 -10.79 -5.73 8.43
C TYR A 407 -11.48 -5.88 9.79
N GLY A 408 -12.34 -6.88 9.94
CA GLY A 408 -13.05 -7.18 11.19
C GLY A 408 -13.97 -6.07 11.72
N ALA A 409 -14.21 -5.04 10.92
CA ALA A 409 -14.89 -3.84 11.36
C ALA A 409 -16.42 -3.95 11.34
N ALA A 410 -17.08 -3.22 12.22
CA ALA A 410 -18.53 -3.08 12.26
C ALA A 410 -19.10 -2.50 10.95
N PRO A 411 -20.41 -2.66 10.67
CA PRO A 411 -21.01 -2.14 9.45
C PRO A 411 -20.94 -0.62 9.34
N THR A 412 -20.64 -0.11 8.13
CA THR A 412 -20.71 1.30 7.78
C THR A 412 -22.04 1.60 7.05
N TYR A 413 -22.64 2.74 7.32
CA TYR A 413 -23.90 3.17 6.72
C TYR A 413 -23.69 4.37 5.81
N VAL A 414 -24.24 4.31 4.59
CA VAL A 414 -24.12 5.38 3.60
C VAL A 414 -25.54 5.79 3.15
N LYS A 415 -25.90 7.03 3.42
CA LYS A 415 -27.13 7.67 2.93
C LYS A 415 -26.78 8.50 1.70
N SER A 416 -27.35 8.16 0.55
CA SER A 416 -27.13 8.88 -0.70
C SER A 416 -28.41 8.89 -1.53
N GLY A 417 -28.85 10.08 -1.99
CA GLY A 417 -30.05 10.22 -2.79
C GLY A 417 -31.34 9.71 -2.13
N GLY A 418 -31.40 9.78 -0.78
CA GLY A 418 -32.53 9.27 0.01
C GLY A 418 -32.52 7.76 0.29
N ALA A 419 -31.58 7.01 -0.27
CA ALA A 419 -31.40 5.60 0.02
C ALA A 419 -30.31 5.37 1.08
N LEU A 420 -30.56 4.50 2.06
CA LEU A 420 -29.61 4.09 3.08
C LEU A 420 -29.05 2.70 2.76
N LYS A 421 -27.74 2.62 2.51
CA LYS A 421 -27.02 1.38 2.23
C LYS A 421 -26.16 0.99 3.44
N LYS A 422 -26.17 -0.30 3.79
CA LYS A 422 -25.30 -0.88 4.83
C LYS A 422 -24.16 -1.64 4.17
N LEU A 423 -22.93 -1.25 4.48
CA LEU A 423 -21.70 -1.90 4.03
C LEU A 423 -21.23 -2.83 5.13
N ARG A 424 -21.17 -4.14 4.85
CA ARG A 424 -20.77 -5.17 5.82
C ARG A 424 -19.33 -5.58 5.60
N CYS A 425 -18.70 -6.07 6.67
CA CYS A 425 -17.40 -6.72 6.67
C CYS A 425 -17.59 -8.22 6.85
N THR A 426 -16.79 -9.02 6.15
CA THR A 426 -16.74 -10.49 6.25
C THR A 426 -15.34 -10.98 6.62
N SER A 427 -14.32 -10.14 6.50
CA SER A 427 -12.94 -10.43 6.86
C SER A 427 -12.72 -10.32 8.38
N PHE A 428 -11.69 -10.99 8.89
CA PHE A 428 -11.24 -10.86 10.27
C PHE A 428 -10.35 -9.62 10.46
N ALA A 429 -10.05 -9.28 11.72
CA ALA A 429 -9.07 -8.24 12.02
C ALA A 429 -7.68 -8.62 11.49
N PRO A 430 -6.84 -7.62 11.10
CA PRO A 430 -5.52 -7.87 10.54
C PRO A 430 -4.64 -8.66 11.51
N GLY A 431 -3.90 -9.61 11.00
CA GLY A 431 -3.02 -10.48 11.77
C GLY A 431 -3.69 -11.68 12.48
N LEU A 432 -5.02 -11.82 12.43
CA LEU A 432 -5.71 -12.97 13.06
C LEU A 432 -5.81 -14.20 12.17
N GLU A 433 -5.84 -14.07 10.86
CA GLU A 433 -5.82 -15.22 9.94
C GLU A 433 -4.38 -15.58 9.59
N GLN A 434 -4.00 -16.83 9.86
CA GLN A 434 -2.67 -17.38 9.54
C GLN A 434 -2.47 -17.63 8.04
N GLU A 435 -3.51 -17.65 7.22
CA GLU A 435 -3.37 -17.65 5.77
C GLU A 435 -2.97 -16.25 5.30
N SER A 436 -1.67 -16.09 5.04
CA SER A 436 -1.14 -14.89 4.39
C SER A 436 -1.88 -14.66 3.08
N GLY A 437 -2.57 -13.53 2.96
CA GLY A 437 -3.14 -13.09 1.70
C GLY A 437 -4.64 -12.84 1.66
N LYS A 438 -5.42 -12.98 2.74
CA LYS A 438 -6.79 -12.46 2.68
C LYS A 438 -6.77 -10.94 2.60
N ALA A 439 -7.20 -10.45 1.44
CA ALA A 439 -7.40 -9.03 1.19
C ALA A 439 -8.51 -8.48 2.11
N PRO A 440 -8.47 -7.18 2.46
CA PRO A 440 -9.60 -6.54 3.14
C PRO A 440 -10.87 -6.66 2.30
N ASP A 441 -12.03 -6.60 2.94
CA ASP A 441 -13.26 -6.36 2.18
C ASP A 441 -13.17 -4.98 1.54
N GLU A 442 -13.29 -4.93 0.23
CA GLU A 442 -13.21 -3.71 -0.57
C GLU A 442 -14.56 -3.41 -1.20
N LEU A 443 -15.07 -2.18 -0.99
CA LEU A 443 -16.35 -1.73 -1.51
C LEU A 443 -16.16 -0.37 -2.15
N HIS A 444 -16.62 -0.23 -3.38
CA HIS A 444 -16.54 1.01 -4.15
C HIS A 444 -17.89 1.69 -4.28
N MET A 445 -17.92 3.02 -4.11
CA MET A 445 -19.13 3.83 -4.23
C MET A 445 -18.81 5.23 -4.76
N HIS A 446 -19.74 5.79 -5.53
CA HIS A 446 -19.71 7.20 -5.86
C HIS A 446 -20.59 8.01 -4.88
N LEU A 447 -19.98 8.92 -4.12
CA LEU A 447 -20.64 9.79 -3.15
C LEU A 447 -20.92 11.17 -3.77
N LYS A 448 -22.18 11.47 -3.98
CA LYS A 448 -22.62 12.78 -4.51
C LYS A 448 -22.69 13.83 -3.39
N PRO A 449 -22.65 15.13 -3.71
CA PRO A 449 -22.97 16.16 -2.73
C PRO A 449 -24.31 15.88 -2.03
N GLY A 450 -24.33 16.03 -0.72
CA GLY A 450 -25.45 15.64 0.15
C GLY A 450 -25.42 14.21 0.66
N SER A 451 -24.49 13.35 0.19
CA SER A 451 -24.30 12.02 0.76
C SER A 451 -23.69 12.11 2.16
N VAL A 452 -24.14 11.21 3.04
CA VAL A 452 -23.62 11.06 4.42
C VAL A 452 -23.17 9.64 4.65
N ALA A 453 -21.91 9.46 5.09
CA ALA A 453 -21.38 8.17 5.55
C ALA A 453 -21.25 8.19 7.07
N VAL A 454 -21.64 7.09 7.72
CA VAL A 454 -21.51 6.90 9.17
C VAL A 454 -20.73 5.62 9.42
N ILE A 455 -19.53 5.78 9.96
CA ILE A 455 -18.60 4.73 10.35
C ILE A 455 -18.69 4.61 11.86
N ALA A 456 -18.84 3.40 12.40
CA ALA A 456 -19.06 3.19 13.82
C ALA A 456 -18.35 1.92 14.32
N SER A 457 -17.91 1.91 15.59
CA SER A 457 -17.39 0.72 16.24
C SER A 457 -18.51 -0.26 16.61
N ASP A 458 -18.16 -1.49 16.98
CA ASP A 458 -19.10 -2.56 17.31
C ASP A 458 -19.89 -2.29 18.60
N GLY A 459 -19.35 -1.52 19.53
CA GLY A 459 -20.09 -1.02 20.70
C GLY A 459 -21.24 -0.11 20.35
N VAL A 460 -21.22 0.55 19.16
CA VAL A 460 -22.34 1.35 18.63
C VAL A 460 -23.29 0.50 17.82
N VAL A 461 -22.79 -0.45 16.99
CA VAL A 461 -23.58 -1.21 16.05
C VAL A 461 -23.29 -2.69 16.16
N SER A 462 -24.24 -3.45 16.68
CA SER A 462 -24.20 -4.91 16.64
C SER A 462 -24.98 -5.43 15.43
N ASP A 463 -24.44 -6.45 14.76
CA ASP A 463 -25.10 -7.01 13.56
C ASP A 463 -26.47 -7.61 13.92
N GLY A 464 -27.49 -7.22 13.18
CA GLY A 464 -28.89 -7.66 13.38
C GLY A 464 -29.71 -6.85 14.38
N ARG A 465 -29.15 -5.78 15.01
CA ARG A 465 -29.89 -4.87 15.93
C ARG A 465 -29.71 -3.41 15.56
N ASP A 466 -29.77 -3.08 14.29
CA ASP A 466 -29.48 -1.75 13.75
C ASP A 466 -30.73 -0.95 13.31
N ASP A 467 -31.95 -1.42 13.56
CA ASP A 467 -33.18 -0.76 13.14
C ASP A 467 -33.35 0.65 13.75
N TRP A 468 -32.89 0.84 14.97
CA TRP A 468 -32.88 2.15 15.61
C TRP A 468 -31.95 3.14 14.90
N LEU A 469 -30.78 2.69 14.49
CA LEU A 469 -29.81 3.51 13.77
C LEU A 469 -30.30 3.88 12.38
N ARG A 470 -30.92 2.92 11.66
CA ARG A 470 -31.52 3.17 10.34
C ARG A 470 -32.62 4.22 10.42
N ARG A 471 -33.49 4.16 11.44
CA ARG A 471 -34.51 5.19 11.68
C ARG A 471 -33.86 6.54 11.97
N LEU A 472 -32.92 6.59 12.90
CA LEU A 472 -32.21 7.83 13.25
C LEU A 472 -31.55 8.48 12.03
N LEU A 473 -30.86 7.69 11.18
CA LEU A 473 -30.20 8.22 9.98
C LEU A 473 -31.19 8.69 8.90
N ASN A 474 -32.34 8.03 8.77
CA ASN A 474 -33.38 8.46 7.83
C ASN A 474 -34.05 9.76 8.28
N ASP A 475 -34.29 9.90 9.58
CA ASP A 475 -35.02 11.05 10.17
C ASP A 475 -34.09 12.25 10.50
N SER A 476 -32.76 12.05 10.41
CA SER A 476 -31.79 13.11 10.73
C SER A 476 -31.81 14.23 9.71
N ASP A 477 -31.81 15.47 10.23
CA ASP A 477 -31.50 16.68 9.45
C ASP A 477 -29.98 16.78 9.36
N ASP A 478 -29.40 16.37 8.22
CA ASP A 478 -27.96 16.16 7.99
C ASP A 478 -27.18 17.49 7.88
N ARG A 479 -27.43 18.46 8.81
CA ARG A 479 -26.80 19.80 8.78
C ARG A 479 -25.45 19.84 9.49
N ASP A 480 -25.35 19.15 10.64
CA ASP A 480 -24.14 19.16 11.47
C ASP A 480 -23.69 17.72 11.80
N MET A 481 -22.54 17.33 11.29
CA MET A 481 -22.00 15.98 11.45
C MET A 481 -21.57 15.69 12.89
N LYS A 482 -21.12 16.69 13.64
CA LYS A 482 -20.77 16.52 15.05
C LYS A 482 -22.01 16.21 15.90
N THR A 483 -23.09 16.91 15.63
CA THR A 483 -24.39 16.67 16.28
C THR A 483 -24.94 15.29 15.91
N LEU A 484 -24.83 14.89 14.63
CA LEU A 484 -25.25 13.58 14.17
C LEU A 484 -24.45 12.46 14.87
N ALA A 485 -23.12 12.51 14.84
CA ALA A 485 -22.25 11.53 15.51
C ALA A 485 -22.58 11.41 17.00
N GLY A 486 -22.74 12.55 17.69
CA GLY A 486 -23.16 12.59 19.11
C GLY A 486 -24.54 12.01 19.36
N SER A 487 -25.48 12.15 18.42
CA SER A 487 -26.83 11.59 18.51
C SER A 487 -26.83 10.07 18.34
N VAL A 488 -26.00 9.56 17.44
CA VAL A 488 -25.78 8.12 17.23
C VAL A 488 -25.22 7.49 18.52
N VAL A 489 -24.14 8.04 19.10
CA VAL A 489 -23.55 7.51 20.35
C VAL A 489 -24.55 7.57 21.50
N ARG A 490 -25.28 8.68 21.67
CA ARG A 490 -26.35 8.79 22.71
C ARG A 490 -27.46 7.76 22.54
N ALA A 491 -27.85 7.47 21.29
CA ALA A 491 -28.85 6.45 21.00
C ALA A 491 -28.32 5.04 21.29
N ALA A 492 -27.07 4.75 20.93
CA ALA A 492 -26.40 3.49 21.24
C ALA A 492 -26.31 3.25 22.76
N ILE A 493 -25.96 4.29 23.54
CA ILE A 493 -25.93 4.20 25.00
C ILE A 493 -27.32 3.88 25.58
N ARG A 494 -28.40 4.40 25.00
CA ARG A 494 -29.77 4.07 25.44
C ARG A 494 -30.17 2.64 25.09
N GLU A 495 -29.68 2.11 23.97
CA GLU A 495 -30.00 0.77 23.49
C GLU A 495 -29.15 -0.32 24.19
N TYR A 496 -27.84 -0.10 24.34
CA TYR A 496 -26.88 -1.12 24.80
C TYR A 496 -26.25 -0.81 26.15
N GLY A 497 -26.49 0.38 26.73
CA GLY A 497 -25.75 0.88 27.88
C GLY A 497 -24.33 1.31 27.48
N ARG A 498 -23.40 1.25 28.42
CA ARG A 498 -21.96 1.49 28.22
C ARG A 498 -21.19 0.22 28.45
N SER A 499 -21.59 -0.84 27.74
CA SER A 499 -21.00 -2.18 27.85
C SER A 499 -19.67 -2.30 27.10
N ASP A 500 -19.43 -1.40 26.13
CA ASP A 500 -18.22 -1.32 25.34
C ASP A 500 -17.85 0.11 24.98
N ASP A 501 -16.64 0.29 24.39
CA ASP A 501 -16.24 1.55 23.79
C ASP A 501 -17.12 1.84 22.59
N MET A 502 -17.47 3.09 22.42
CA MET A 502 -18.42 3.54 21.38
C MET A 502 -17.84 4.71 20.63
N THR A 503 -17.54 4.54 19.37
CA THR A 503 -17.04 5.63 18.53
C THR A 503 -17.80 5.69 17.21
N THR A 504 -18.14 6.90 16.79
CA THR A 504 -18.85 7.19 15.53
C THR A 504 -18.19 8.36 14.82
N LEU A 505 -17.90 8.17 13.53
CA LEU A 505 -17.50 9.22 12.60
C LEU A 505 -18.61 9.41 11.58
N ALA A 506 -19.11 10.63 11.46
CA ALA A 506 -20.09 11.01 10.45
C ALA A 506 -19.43 11.95 9.45
N VAL A 507 -19.57 11.65 8.16
CA VAL A 507 -18.93 12.37 7.05
C VAL A 507 -19.99 12.79 6.07
N LYS A 508 -20.09 14.10 5.76
CA LYS A 508 -21.00 14.66 4.76
C LYS A 508 -20.22 15.26 3.62
N VAL A 509 -20.62 14.92 2.41
CA VAL A 509 -20.05 15.46 1.17
C VAL A 509 -20.83 16.71 0.76
N GLU A 510 -20.13 17.79 0.46
CA GLU A 510 -20.69 19.08 0.08
C GLU A 510 -19.99 19.63 -1.17
N VAL A 511 -20.65 20.51 -1.90
CA VAL A 511 -19.99 21.29 -2.94
C VAL A 511 -19.15 22.36 -2.27
N ARG A 512 -17.91 22.51 -2.66
CA ARG A 512 -17.06 23.58 -2.15
C ARG A 512 -17.57 24.93 -2.66
N SER A 513 -18.04 25.77 -1.75
CA SER A 513 -18.50 27.13 -2.03
C SER A 513 -17.36 28.07 -2.45
#